data_e8bdac27999c7402d946316e2d3903f3
#
_entry.id   e8bdac27999c7402d946316e2d3903f3
#
_cell.length_a   1.000
_cell.length_b   1.000
_cell.length_c   1.000
_cell.angle_alpha   90.00
_cell.angle_beta   90.00
_cell.angle_gamma   90.00
#
_symmetry.space_group_name_H-M   'P 1'
#
loop_
_entity.id
_entity.type
_entity.pdbx_description
1 polymer ?
#
loop_
_entity_poly.entity_id
_entity_poly.type
_entity_poly.pdbx_seq_one_letter_code
_entity_poly.pdbx_strand_id
1 'polypeptide(L)'
;MEIERKFLISKENLPADLNSYPHHRLEQGYLSTAPVVRIRKEDDNYYLTYKSKGLMTREEYNLPLTKESYEHMRPKADGILISKTRYLIPEKDGLTIELDVFDAPYEGLYLAEVEFSSEEQALSYNPPVWFGEDVTNSGKSVSYTHLRAHETRHDL
;
A
#
# COMPACT_ATOMS: atom_id res chain seq x y z
N MET A 1 -11.26 11.40 -4.56
CA MET A 1 -11.62 10.53 -3.42
C MET A 1 -11.18 9.11 -3.71
N GLU A 2 -10.59 8.45 -2.71
CA GLU A 2 -10.12 7.07 -2.85
C GLU A 2 -11.11 6.12 -2.16
N ILE A 3 -11.52 5.06 -2.88
CA ILE A 3 -12.38 4.00 -2.33
C ILE A 3 -11.69 2.68 -2.62
N GLU A 4 -11.21 1.99 -1.60
CA GLU A 4 -10.46 0.75 -1.80
C GLU A 4 -10.76 -0.28 -0.73
N ARG A 5 -10.50 -1.55 -1.08
CA ARG A 5 -10.52 -2.67 -0.13
C ARG A 5 -9.16 -3.33 -0.12
N LYS A 6 -8.78 -3.86 1.03
CA LYS A 6 -7.46 -4.43 1.28
C LYS A 6 -7.57 -5.80 1.90
N PHE A 7 -6.69 -6.71 1.46
CA PHE A 7 -6.72 -8.11 1.87
C PHE A 7 -5.31 -8.60 2.14
N LEU A 8 -5.15 -9.37 3.19
CA LEU A 8 -3.90 -10.10 3.42
C LEU A 8 -3.89 -11.35 2.53
N ILE A 9 -2.71 -11.72 2.07
CA ILE A 9 -2.53 -12.88 1.19
C ILE A 9 -1.51 -13.82 1.84
N SER A 10 -1.80 -15.12 1.82
CA SER A 10 -0.85 -16.12 2.27
C SER A 10 0.14 -16.46 1.15
N LYS A 11 1.38 -16.73 1.51
CA LYS A 11 2.45 -17.04 0.55
C LYS A 11 2.05 -18.14 -0.43
N GLU A 12 1.46 -19.21 0.07
CA GLU A 12 1.06 -20.37 -0.74
C GLU A 12 -0.07 -20.05 -1.72
N ASN A 13 -0.76 -18.93 -1.54
CA ASN A 13 -1.86 -18.53 -2.41
C ASN A 13 -1.45 -17.47 -3.43
N LEU A 14 -0.18 -17.08 -3.46
CA LEU A 14 0.30 -16.13 -4.47
C LEU A 14 0.15 -16.71 -5.88
N PRO A 15 -0.22 -15.87 -6.87
CA PRO A 15 -0.26 -16.33 -8.26
C PRO A 15 1.10 -16.89 -8.72
N ALA A 16 1.09 -18.06 -9.38
CA ALA A 16 2.30 -18.72 -9.83
C ALA A 16 3.03 -17.93 -10.93
N ASP A 17 2.29 -17.14 -11.71
CA ASP A 17 2.80 -16.37 -12.83
C ASP A 17 3.03 -14.88 -12.46
N LEU A 18 3.29 -14.60 -11.19
CA LEU A 18 3.39 -13.23 -10.68
C LEU A 18 4.35 -12.36 -11.49
N ASN A 19 5.50 -12.90 -11.86
CA ASN A 19 6.51 -12.15 -12.61
C ASN A 19 6.09 -11.78 -14.04
N SER A 20 4.98 -12.34 -14.53
CA SER A 20 4.46 -12.01 -15.86
C SER A 20 3.68 -10.67 -15.87
N TYR A 21 3.31 -10.17 -14.69
CA TYR A 21 2.53 -8.93 -14.59
C TYR A 21 3.43 -7.70 -14.54
N PRO A 22 2.93 -6.55 -15.02
CA PRO A 22 3.63 -5.28 -14.82
C PRO A 22 3.85 -5.02 -13.33
N HIS A 23 4.98 -4.42 -12.98
CA HIS A 23 5.26 -4.13 -11.59
C HIS A 23 6.12 -2.87 -11.43
N HIS A 24 6.07 -2.31 -10.24
CA HIS A 24 6.82 -1.12 -9.85
C HIS A 24 7.54 -1.36 -8.53
N ARG A 25 8.70 -0.73 -8.38
CA ARG A 25 9.42 -0.72 -7.11
C ARG A 25 9.03 0.52 -6.33
N LEU A 26 8.63 0.32 -5.09
CA LEU A 26 8.21 1.39 -4.20
C LEU A 26 9.10 1.45 -2.97
N GLU A 27 9.46 2.67 -2.57
CA GLU A 27 10.02 2.97 -1.26
C GLU A 27 9.14 4.05 -0.65
N GLN A 28 8.74 3.88 0.59
CA GLN A 28 7.87 4.87 1.23
C GLN A 28 8.19 5.06 2.70
N GLY A 29 7.91 6.27 3.19
CA GLY A 29 8.06 6.60 4.59
C GLY A 29 6.94 7.53 5.03
N TYR A 30 6.55 7.43 6.30
CA TYR A 30 5.47 8.24 6.87
C TYR A 30 6.05 9.44 7.59
N LEU A 31 5.58 10.65 7.22
CA LEU A 31 5.89 11.88 7.96
C LEU A 31 4.86 12.13 9.06
N SER A 32 3.67 11.57 8.89
CA SER A 32 2.57 11.65 9.86
C SER A 32 1.60 10.51 9.58
N THR A 33 0.90 10.04 10.61
CA THR A 33 -0.13 9.01 10.44
C THR A 33 -1.54 9.50 10.73
N ALA A 34 -1.67 10.68 11.33
CA ALA A 34 -2.98 11.26 11.63
C ALA A 34 -2.92 12.79 11.47
N PRO A 35 -3.17 13.32 10.29
CA PRO A 35 -3.51 12.64 9.02
C PRO A 35 -2.32 11.87 8.46
N VAL A 36 -2.60 10.99 7.52
CA VAL A 36 -1.54 10.29 6.80
C VAL A 36 -0.85 11.28 5.86
N VAL A 37 0.46 11.45 6.07
CA VAL A 37 1.34 12.17 5.15
C VAL A 37 2.52 11.27 4.88
N ARG A 38 2.69 10.89 3.62
CA ARG A 38 3.65 9.87 3.21
C ARG A 38 4.46 10.37 2.02
N ILE A 39 5.76 10.08 2.00
CA ILE A 39 6.57 10.26 0.81
C ILE A 39 6.79 8.91 0.16
N ARG A 40 6.84 8.88 -1.17
CA ARG A 40 7.01 7.65 -1.93
C ARG A 40 7.91 7.88 -3.14
N LYS A 41 8.81 6.94 -3.35
CA LYS A 41 9.51 6.77 -4.61
C LYS A 41 8.89 5.58 -5.32
N GLU A 42 8.41 5.80 -6.54
CA GLU A 42 7.87 4.75 -7.39
C GLU A 42 8.70 4.73 -8.67
N ASP A 43 9.56 3.73 -8.79
CA ASP A 43 10.60 3.70 -9.84
C ASP A 43 11.40 5.01 -9.81
N ASP A 44 11.30 5.85 -10.85
CA ASP A 44 12.01 7.14 -10.91
C ASP A 44 11.12 8.35 -10.62
N ASN A 45 9.91 8.12 -10.10
CA ASN A 45 8.97 9.18 -9.77
C ASN A 45 8.85 9.34 -8.27
N TYR A 46 8.59 10.56 -7.82
CA TYR A 46 8.57 10.90 -6.39
C TYR A 46 7.29 11.64 -6.06
N TYR A 47 6.65 11.26 -4.94
CA TYR A 47 5.36 11.82 -4.54
C TYR A 47 5.29 12.06 -3.04
N LEU A 48 4.51 13.08 -2.67
CA LEU A 48 4.01 13.25 -1.32
C LEU A 48 2.52 12.98 -1.37
N THR A 49 2.04 12.11 -0.49
CA THR A 49 0.63 11.73 -0.44
C THR A 49 0.04 12.14 0.90
N TYR A 50 -1.11 12.82 0.83
CA TYR A 50 -1.96 13.10 1.98
C TYR A 50 -3.20 12.22 1.89
N LYS A 51 -3.59 11.61 3.01
CA LYS A 51 -4.85 10.86 3.10
C LYS A 51 -5.61 11.29 4.35
N SER A 52 -6.90 11.62 4.18
CA SER A 52 -7.76 11.96 5.29
C SER A 52 -8.12 10.74 6.13
N LYS A 53 -8.82 10.97 7.24
CA LYS A 53 -9.39 9.90 8.05
C LYS A 53 -10.40 9.10 7.24
N GLY A 54 -10.55 7.84 7.59
CA GLY A 54 -11.44 6.90 6.92
C GLY A 54 -10.74 5.59 6.70
N LEU A 55 -11.49 4.52 6.48
CA LEU A 55 -10.92 3.20 6.25
C LEU A 55 -11.11 2.77 4.80
N MET A 56 -12.35 2.71 4.32
CA MET A 56 -12.62 2.34 2.93
C MET A 56 -12.63 3.55 2.00
N THR A 57 -13.24 4.67 2.43
CA THR A 57 -13.38 5.88 1.63
C THR A 57 -12.69 7.05 2.32
N ARG A 58 -11.81 7.74 1.59
CA ARG A 58 -11.11 8.92 2.12
C ARG A 58 -10.58 9.81 1.01
N GLU A 59 -10.29 11.06 1.36
CA GLU A 59 -9.62 11.98 0.45
C GLU A 59 -8.16 11.57 0.29
N GLU A 60 -7.67 11.60 -0.94
CA GLU A 60 -6.27 11.33 -1.25
C GLU A 60 -5.76 12.39 -2.20
N TYR A 61 -4.61 12.96 -1.87
CA TYR A 61 -3.92 13.92 -2.72
C TYR A 61 -2.49 13.47 -2.92
N ASN A 62 -2.08 13.30 -4.18
CA ASN A 62 -0.73 12.93 -4.56
C ASN A 62 -0.08 14.14 -5.22
N LEU A 63 0.97 14.65 -4.61
CA LEU A 63 1.72 15.80 -5.12
C LEU A 63 3.08 15.35 -5.61
N PRO A 64 3.48 15.74 -6.83
CA PRO A 64 4.79 15.36 -7.34
C PRO A 64 5.89 16.05 -6.54
N LEU A 65 6.97 15.32 -6.30
CA LEU A 65 8.18 15.83 -5.68
C LEU A 65 9.34 15.75 -6.68
N THR A 66 10.34 16.60 -6.48
CA THR A 66 11.62 16.43 -7.14
C THR A 66 12.43 15.37 -6.40
N LYS A 67 13.44 14.82 -7.05
CA LYS A 67 14.35 13.88 -6.39
C LYS A 67 15.00 14.55 -5.17
N GLU A 68 15.42 15.80 -5.29
CA GLU A 68 16.07 16.56 -4.23
C GLU A 68 15.14 16.76 -3.04
N SER A 69 13.86 17.10 -3.28
CA SER A 69 12.90 17.28 -2.18
C SER A 69 12.59 15.96 -1.50
N TYR A 70 12.50 14.87 -2.25
CA TYR A 70 12.30 13.54 -1.68
C TYR A 70 13.48 13.16 -0.77
N GLU A 71 14.70 13.34 -1.25
CA GLU A 71 15.89 13.01 -0.48
C GLU A 71 16.03 13.89 0.77
N HIS A 72 15.57 15.13 0.70
CA HIS A 72 15.53 16.03 1.85
C HIS A 72 14.55 15.55 2.92
N MET A 73 13.41 15.04 2.51
CA MET A 73 12.35 14.57 3.43
C MET A 73 12.62 13.16 3.96
N ARG A 74 13.32 12.34 3.19
CA ARG A 74 13.53 10.93 3.48
C ARG A 74 14.04 10.66 4.91
N PRO A 75 15.08 11.34 5.41
CA PRO A 75 15.56 11.11 6.78
C PRO A 75 14.60 11.60 7.86
N LYS A 76 13.56 12.34 7.50
CA LYS A 76 12.57 12.85 8.45
C LYS A 76 11.39 11.91 8.64
N ALA A 77 11.35 10.82 7.89
CA ALA A 77 10.28 9.83 8.02
C ALA A 77 10.37 9.12 9.36
N ASP A 78 9.19 8.82 9.93
CA ASP A 78 9.08 8.06 11.17
C ASP A 78 9.36 6.58 10.92
N GLY A 79 10.11 5.95 11.80
CA GLY A 79 10.39 4.54 11.74
C GLY A 79 11.28 4.16 10.57
N ILE A 80 11.07 2.96 10.05
CA ILE A 80 11.84 2.39 8.94
C ILE A 80 11.14 2.69 7.63
N LEU A 81 11.93 3.02 6.60
CA LEU A 81 11.40 3.09 5.24
C LEU A 81 10.94 1.71 4.80
N ILE A 82 9.80 1.67 4.13
CA ILE A 82 9.20 0.43 3.66
C ILE A 82 9.45 0.31 2.17
N SER A 83 10.03 -0.82 1.77
CA SER A 83 10.29 -1.12 0.36
C SER A 83 9.48 -2.33 -0.06
N LYS A 84 8.92 -2.28 -1.26
CA LYS A 84 8.06 -3.34 -1.79
C LYS A 84 8.03 -3.32 -3.30
N THR A 85 7.60 -4.44 -3.88
CA THR A 85 7.26 -4.53 -5.30
C THR A 85 5.75 -4.60 -5.42
N ARG A 86 5.17 -3.74 -6.23
CA ARG A 86 3.73 -3.71 -6.50
C ARG A 86 3.46 -4.30 -7.87
N TYR A 87 2.72 -5.39 -7.90
CA TYR A 87 2.31 -6.06 -9.14
C TYR A 87 0.89 -5.61 -9.50
N LEU A 88 0.69 -5.33 -10.79
CA LEU A 88 -0.61 -4.90 -11.31
C LEU A 88 -1.26 -6.08 -12.01
N ILE A 89 -2.30 -6.63 -11.40
CA ILE A 89 -2.97 -7.83 -11.88
C ILE A 89 -4.37 -7.46 -12.37
N PRO A 90 -4.69 -7.72 -13.66
CA PRO A 90 -6.04 -7.43 -14.17
C PRO A 90 -7.12 -8.21 -13.41
N GLU A 91 -8.20 -7.54 -13.09
CA GLU A 91 -9.35 -8.12 -12.44
C GLU A 91 -10.60 -7.83 -13.30
N LYS A 92 -11.71 -8.52 -13.01
CA LYS A 92 -12.97 -8.31 -13.71
C LYS A 92 -13.45 -6.86 -13.59
N ASP A 93 -14.37 -6.47 -14.47
CA ASP A 93 -15.01 -5.15 -14.47
C ASP A 93 -14.05 -3.99 -14.63
N GLY A 94 -12.92 -4.22 -15.29
CA GLY A 94 -11.91 -3.18 -15.53
C GLY A 94 -11.11 -2.81 -14.28
N LEU A 95 -11.25 -3.58 -13.19
CA LEU A 95 -10.51 -3.36 -11.97
C LEU A 95 -9.09 -3.88 -12.09
N THR A 96 -8.22 -3.38 -11.22
CA THR A 96 -6.83 -3.85 -11.10
C THR A 96 -6.56 -4.20 -9.64
N ILE A 97 -5.97 -5.38 -9.45
CA ILE A 97 -5.45 -5.77 -8.15
C ILE A 97 -4.03 -5.25 -8.05
N GLU A 98 -3.74 -4.47 -7.00
CA GLU A 98 -2.40 -4.05 -6.67
C GLU A 98 -1.88 -4.97 -5.57
N LEU A 99 -0.98 -5.88 -5.93
CA LEU A 99 -0.41 -6.85 -4.99
C LEU A 99 0.97 -6.39 -4.57
N ASP A 100 1.11 -6.07 -3.29
CA ASP A 100 2.36 -5.62 -2.70
C ASP A 100 3.09 -6.79 -2.04
N VAL A 101 4.31 -7.02 -2.51
CA VAL A 101 5.23 -8.01 -1.96
C VAL A 101 6.34 -7.23 -1.25
N PHE A 102 6.40 -7.35 0.07
CA PHE A 102 7.28 -6.53 0.90
C PHE A 102 8.69 -7.12 0.99
N ASP A 103 9.68 -6.22 1.01
CA ASP A 103 11.08 -6.58 1.23
C ASP A 103 11.38 -6.66 2.73
N ALA A 104 12.57 -7.18 3.06
CA ALA A 104 13.05 -7.18 4.44
C ALA A 104 12.96 -5.77 5.05
N PRO A 105 12.61 -5.63 6.34
CA PRO A 105 12.41 -6.71 7.31
C PRO A 105 11.00 -7.29 7.32
N TYR A 106 10.15 -6.94 6.36
CA TYR A 106 8.74 -7.35 6.30
C TYR A 106 8.48 -8.49 5.33
N GLU A 107 9.50 -9.30 5.03
CA GLU A 107 9.34 -10.47 4.19
C GLU A 107 8.26 -11.38 4.73
N GLY A 108 7.44 -11.93 3.83
CA GLY A 108 6.28 -12.73 4.22
C GLY A 108 4.99 -11.95 4.37
N LEU A 109 5.05 -10.61 4.28
CA LEU A 109 3.84 -9.80 4.23
C LEU A 109 3.45 -9.59 2.76
N TYR A 110 2.22 -9.93 2.44
CA TYR A 110 1.64 -9.78 1.11
C TYR A 110 0.27 -9.11 1.27
N LEU A 111 0.06 -8.00 0.59
CA LEU A 111 -1.15 -7.20 0.72
C LEU A 111 -1.71 -6.89 -0.66
N ALA A 112 -2.99 -7.21 -0.87
CA ALA A 112 -3.68 -6.88 -2.11
C ALA A 112 -4.64 -5.72 -1.86
N GLU A 113 -4.64 -4.75 -2.77
CA GLU A 113 -5.54 -3.62 -2.75
C GLU A 113 -6.32 -3.57 -4.06
N VAL A 114 -7.59 -3.23 -3.97
CA VAL A 114 -8.44 -2.99 -5.15
C VAL A 114 -9.15 -1.67 -4.94
N GLU A 115 -9.03 -0.77 -5.92
CA GLU A 115 -9.69 0.53 -5.91
C GLU A 115 -10.96 0.48 -6.75
N PHE A 116 -12.01 1.15 -6.27
CA PHE A 116 -13.33 1.14 -6.88
C PHE A 116 -13.79 2.55 -7.22
N SER A 117 -14.72 2.65 -8.17
CA SER A 117 -15.30 3.93 -8.57
C SER A 117 -16.44 4.40 -7.66
N SER A 118 -17.01 3.49 -6.85
CA SER A 118 -18.09 3.80 -5.92
C SER A 118 -18.05 2.88 -4.70
N GLU A 119 -18.67 3.31 -3.60
CA GLU A 119 -18.81 2.48 -2.41
C GLU A 119 -19.67 1.25 -2.70
N GLU A 120 -20.71 1.41 -3.54
CA GLU A 120 -21.56 0.29 -3.93
C GLU A 120 -20.77 -0.81 -4.63
N GLN A 121 -19.90 -0.42 -5.57
CA GLN A 121 -19.03 -1.36 -6.26
C GLN A 121 -18.09 -2.06 -5.27
N ALA A 122 -17.53 -1.32 -4.34
CA ALA A 122 -16.62 -1.86 -3.33
C ALA A 122 -17.34 -2.90 -2.46
N LEU A 123 -18.55 -2.59 -2.00
CA LEU A 123 -19.31 -3.47 -1.12
C LEU A 123 -19.79 -4.74 -1.83
N SER A 124 -20.04 -4.68 -3.14
CA SER A 124 -20.50 -5.82 -3.92
C SER A 124 -19.38 -6.67 -4.51
N TYR A 125 -18.13 -6.24 -4.33
CA TYR A 125 -16.99 -6.95 -4.90
C TYR A 125 -16.79 -8.33 -4.25
N ASN A 126 -16.67 -9.35 -5.08
CA ASN A 126 -16.35 -10.72 -4.64
C ASN A 126 -14.85 -10.95 -4.86
N PRO A 127 -14.04 -10.99 -3.79
CA PRO A 127 -12.61 -11.22 -3.95
C PRO A 127 -12.30 -12.61 -4.52
N PRO A 128 -11.19 -12.74 -5.27
CA PRO A 128 -10.73 -14.05 -5.73
C PRO A 128 -10.49 -15.01 -4.57
N VAL A 129 -10.55 -16.31 -4.86
CA VAL A 129 -10.39 -17.33 -3.82
C VAL A 129 -9.01 -17.30 -3.16
N TRP A 130 -8.01 -16.73 -3.83
CA TRP A 130 -6.65 -16.65 -3.29
C TRP A 130 -6.45 -15.48 -2.32
N PHE A 131 -7.43 -14.56 -2.19
CA PHE A 131 -7.38 -13.52 -1.17
C PHE A 131 -7.66 -14.12 0.21
N GLY A 132 -6.99 -13.59 1.22
CA GLY A 132 -7.19 -13.97 2.61
C GLY A 132 -8.05 -12.97 3.37
N GLU A 133 -7.65 -12.65 4.59
CA GLU A 133 -8.42 -11.78 5.48
C GLU A 133 -8.62 -10.38 4.89
N ASP A 134 -9.88 -9.91 4.90
CA ASP A 134 -10.23 -8.53 4.56
C ASP A 134 -9.83 -7.63 5.74
N VAL A 135 -8.89 -6.74 5.51
CA VAL A 135 -8.37 -5.83 6.54
C VAL A 135 -8.77 -4.38 6.28
N THR A 136 -9.71 -4.15 5.36
CA THR A 136 -10.16 -2.81 4.96
C THR A 136 -10.62 -1.98 6.15
N ASN A 137 -11.52 -2.52 6.96
CA ASN A 137 -12.17 -1.80 8.05
C ASN A 137 -11.50 -2.04 9.41
N SER A 138 -10.43 -2.80 9.45
CA SER A 138 -9.71 -3.07 10.69
C SER A 138 -8.63 -2.03 11.00
N GLY A 139 -8.27 -1.22 10.00
CA GLY A 139 -7.13 -0.32 10.10
C GLY A 139 -5.78 -1.03 10.05
N LYS A 140 -5.75 -2.36 10.01
CA LYS A 140 -4.50 -3.14 10.01
C LYS A 140 -3.60 -2.80 8.85
N SER A 141 -4.16 -2.48 7.66
CA SER A 141 -3.35 -2.22 6.47
C SER A 141 -2.45 -1.01 6.64
N VAL A 142 -2.94 0.07 7.24
CA VAL A 142 -2.13 1.27 7.53
C VAL A 142 -1.29 1.02 8.78
N SER A 143 -1.93 0.59 9.88
CA SER A 143 -1.25 0.31 11.13
C SER A 143 -0.26 -0.83 11.02
N TYR A 144 -0.52 -1.80 10.15
CA TYR A 144 0.33 -2.98 9.99
C TYR A 144 1.71 -2.58 9.48
N THR A 145 1.76 -1.79 8.41
CA THR A 145 3.05 -1.34 7.90
C THR A 145 3.67 -0.28 8.80
N HIS A 146 2.87 0.67 9.29
CA HIS A 146 3.38 1.75 10.14
C HIS A 146 3.80 1.25 11.53
N LEU A 147 2.94 0.48 12.20
CA LEU A 147 3.25 -0.01 13.54
C LEU A 147 4.41 -0.98 13.53
N ARG A 148 4.53 -1.83 12.52
CA ARG A 148 5.69 -2.72 12.41
C ARG A 148 6.97 -1.94 12.21
N ALA A 149 6.96 -0.91 11.39
CA ALA A 149 8.12 -0.04 11.24
C ALA A 149 8.47 0.64 12.57
N HIS A 150 7.45 1.06 13.30
CA HIS A 150 7.62 1.70 14.60
C HIS A 150 8.13 0.73 15.66
N GLU A 151 7.57 -0.47 15.73
CA GLU A 151 8.01 -1.53 16.63
C GLU A 151 9.47 -1.90 16.38
N THR A 152 9.84 -2.08 15.13
CA THR A 152 11.22 -2.41 14.76
C THR A 152 12.17 -1.31 15.21
N ARG A 153 11.75 -0.07 15.13
CA ARG A 153 12.52 1.07 15.64
C ARG A 153 12.68 1.03 17.15
N HIS A 154 11.61 0.66 17.86
CA HIS A 154 11.61 0.61 19.33
C HIS A 154 12.37 -0.59 19.88
N ASP A 155 12.41 -1.67 19.13
CA ASP A 155 13.15 -2.88 19.51
C ASP A 155 14.66 -2.72 19.38
N LEU A 156 15.08 -1.64 18.78
CA LEU A 156 16.48 -1.28 18.68
C LEU A 156 16.90 -0.39 19.84
#